data_59826acd6e1e9e780eb7e5a894d912e6
#
_entry.id   59826acd6e1e9e780eb7e5a894d912e6
#
_cell.length_a   1.000
_cell.length_b   1.000
_cell.length_c   1.000
_cell.angle_alpha   90.00
_cell.angle_beta   90.00
_cell.angle_gamma   90.00
#
_symmetry.space_group_name_H-M   'P 1'
#
loop_
_entity.id
_entity.type
_entity.pdbx_description
1 polymer ?
#
loop_
_entity_poly.entity_id
_entity_poly.type
_entity_poly.pdbx_seq_one_letter_code
_entity_poly.pdbx_strand_id
1 'polypeptide(L)'
;MEKQILVPVSDSRRSLRAVKYAAHASQFINELRFVLFSVQPMISLYLQEEAVKNLHVRAELNKIKAKNQSSAMKLLESYKEEMISLGVDGERIELKTEVRKLGLAQDIIEYAQENLYDAILIGRQRISGIQKMFSSCVASAILERSQVLPVWLVDGNPSSKNILIAVDGSESAMRAVDHAGFMVSKNPDVKVTLLHVTNSAQNYCTIDLEDSPEPEFVKIVEQGNKACIDQFYPLAIKKLRQMGLEENQVRFETVEGSRRLGKTVVEYAEKKGFDTLVIGRTGIDKAFLMGSCSRQIINGVSEGALWVVN
;
A
#
# COMPACT_ATOMS: atom_id res chain seq x y z
N MET A 1 1.78 18.92 9.31
CA MET A 1 2.79 18.45 8.34
C MET A 1 2.04 18.02 7.10
N GLU A 2 2.34 18.63 5.97
CA GLU A 2 1.71 18.30 4.70
C GLU A 2 2.06 16.87 4.28
N LYS A 3 1.08 16.13 3.78
CA LYS A 3 1.23 14.75 3.35
C LYS A 3 1.07 14.71 1.85
N GLN A 4 1.92 13.96 1.15
CA GLN A 4 1.90 13.92 -0.30
C GLN A 4 2.05 12.51 -0.82
N ILE A 5 1.11 12.06 -1.65
CA ILE A 5 1.17 10.74 -2.26
C ILE A 5 1.24 10.82 -3.78
N LEU A 6 2.02 9.89 -4.36
CA LEU A 6 2.09 9.69 -5.80
C LEU A 6 1.00 8.71 -6.24
N VAL A 7 0.22 9.10 -7.25
CA VAL A 7 -0.84 8.27 -7.83
C VAL A 7 -0.52 8.02 -9.30
N PRO A 8 0.21 6.95 -9.63
CA PRO A 8 0.49 6.59 -11.02
C PRO A 8 -0.79 6.17 -11.74
N VAL A 9 -1.06 6.78 -12.88
CA VAL A 9 -2.28 6.54 -13.66
C VAL A 9 -1.98 6.21 -15.12
N SER A 10 -2.82 5.38 -15.69
CA SER A 10 -2.92 5.05 -17.10
C SER A 10 -4.39 4.98 -17.49
N ASP A 11 -4.72 4.94 -18.76
CA ASP A 11 -6.11 4.71 -19.19
C ASP A 11 -6.55 3.28 -18.84
N SER A 12 -7.04 3.11 -17.60
CA SER A 12 -7.45 1.80 -17.09
C SER A 12 -8.43 1.90 -15.92
N ARG A 13 -9.27 0.89 -15.78
CA ARG A 13 -10.17 0.75 -14.61
C ARG A 13 -9.41 0.70 -13.27
N ARG A 14 -8.16 0.21 -13.29
CA ARG A 14 -7.29 0.16 -12.09
C ARG A 14 -6.92 1.56 -11.64
N SER A 15 -6.52 2.41 -12.57
CA SER A 15 -6.20 3.80 -12.27
C SER A 15 -7.42 4.56 -11.75
N LEU A 16 -8.60 4.32 -12.32
CA LEU A 16 -9.84 4.94 -11.83
C LEU A 16 -10.14 4.52 -10.37
N ARG A 17 -9.91 3.25 -10.00
CA ARG A 17 -10.06 2.81 -8.59
C ARG A 17 -9.08 3.50 -7.65
N ALA A 18 -7.80 3.62 -8.06
CA ALA A 18 -6.81 4.35 -7.28
C ALA A 18 -7.22 5.83 -7.08
N VAL A 19 -7.68 6.49 -8.13
CA VAL A 19 -8.16 7.87 -8.10
C VAL A 19 -9.37 8.02 -7.17
N LYS A 20 -10.34 7.11 -7.24
CA LYS A 20 -11.51 7.11 -6.34
C LYS A 20 -11.11 6.90 -4.88
N TYR A 21 -10.19 5.97 -4.63
CA TYR A 21 -9.68 5.79 -3.28
C TYR A 21 -8.88 7.01 -2.79
N ALA A 22 -8.07 7.63 -3.64
CA ALA A 22 -7.38 8.88 -3.31
C ALA A 22 -8.38 9.97 -2.85
N ALA A 23 -9.47 10.14 -3.60
CA ALA A 23 -10.53 11.07 -3.22
C ALA A 23 -11.19 10.67 -1.89
N HIS A 24 -11.48 9.38 -1.67
CA HIS A 24 -12.00 8.90 -0.39
C HIS A 24 -11.00 9.13 0.75
N ALA A 25 -9.71 8.85 0.55
CA ALA A 25 -8.67 9.06 1.55
C ALA A 25 -8.55 10.52 1.97
N SER A 26 -8.82 11.48 1.09
CA SER A 26 -8.81 12.91 1.42
C SER A 26 -9.86 13.31 2.46
N GLN A 27 -10.89 12.47 2.68
CA GLN A 27 -11.95 12.72 3.67
C GLN A 27 -11.53 12.34 5.10
N PHE A 28 -10.49 11.50 5.24
CA PHE A 28 -10.01 11.07 6.55
C PHE A 28 -8.51 11.27 6.76
N ILE A 29 -7.76 11.70 5.74
CA ILE A 29 -6.36 12.12 5.87
C ILE A 29 -6.29 13.63 5.69
N ASN A 30 -6.05 14.35 6.77
CA ASN A 30 -5.94 15.79 6.76
C ASN A 30 -4.70 16.24 6.00
N GLU A 31 -4.79 17.37 5.28
CA GLU A 31 -3.67 18.00 4.57
C GLU A 31 -3.01 17.08 3.51
N LEU A 32 -3.79 16.13 2.94
CA LEU A 32 -3.29 15.21 1.91
C LEU A 32 -3.31 15.88 0.54
N ARG A 33 -2.15 15.90 -0.12
CA ARG A 33 -1.95 16.30 -1.51
C ARG A 33 -1.71 15.11 -2.40
N PHE A 34 -2.05 15.26 -3.67
CA PHE A 34 -1.96 14.20 -4.66
C PHE A 34 -1.13 14.67 -5.85
N VAL A 35 -0.25 13.81 -6.31
CA VAL A 35 0.40 13.98 -7.60
C VAL A 35 -0.08 12.87 -8.52
N LEU A 36 -0.93 13.21 -9.48
CA LEU A 36 -1.31 12.30 -10.55
C LEU A 36 -0.16 12.21 -11.54
N PHE A 37 0.35 11.00 -11.74
CA PHE A 37 1.57 10.78 -12.49
C PHE A 37 1.35 9.83 -13.68
N SER A 38 1.73 10.26 -14.87
CA SER A 38 1.65 9.45 -16.08
C SER A 38 3.02 9.28 -16.72
N VAL A 39 3.43 8.03 -16.97
CA VAL A 39 4.69 7.72 -17.62
C VAL A 39 4.43 7.50 -19.13
N GLN A 40 5.01 8.36 -19.96
CA GLN A 40 4.90 8.32 -21.41
C GLN A 40 5.72 7.16 -22.01
N PRO A 41 5.41 6.72 -23.23
CA PRO A 41 6.20 5.72 -23.93
C PRO A 41 7.67 6.12 -24.08
N MET A 42 8.56 5.13 -23.96
CA MET A 42 9.98 5.33 -24.20
C MET A 42 10.25 5.56 -25.67
N ILE A 43 11.14 6.48 -25.96
CA ILE A 43 11.66 6.71 -27.31
C ILE A 43 13.02 6.01 -27.41
N SER A 44 13.18 5.13 -28.38
CA SER A 44 14.42 4.37 -28.55
C SER A 44 15.64 5.29 -28.75
N LEU A 45 16.78 4.90 -28.20
CA LEU A 45 18.04 5.61 -28.37
C LEU A 45 18.40 5.78 -29.88
N TYR A 46 18.16 4.75 -30.68
CA TYR A 46 18.38 4.79 -32.12
C TYR A 46 17.63 5.95 -32.79
N LEU A 47 16.32 6.12 -32.47
CA LEU A 47 15.54 7.24 -33.02
C LEU A 47 16.05 8.61 -32.55
N GLN A 48 16.55 8.68 -31.32
CA GLN A 48 17.13 9.90 -30.78
C GLN A 48 18.44 10.25 -31.50
N GLU A 49 19.31 9.28 -31.75
CA GLU A 49 20.56 9.43 -32.49
C GLU A 49 20.32 9.81 -33.96
N GLU A 50 19.36 9.17 -34.62
CA GLU A 50 18.97 9.50 -35.98
C GLU A 50 18.39 10.92 -36.11
N ALA A 51 17.63 11.37 -35.10
CA ALA A 51 17.08 12.73 -35.08
C ALA A 51 18.16 13.81 -34.94
N VAL A 52 19.35 13.47 -34.47
CA VAL A 52 20.52 14.39 -34.45
C VAL A 52 21.04 14.60 -35.88
N LYS A 53 21.06 13.55 -36.68
CA LYS A 53 21.66 13.53 -38.04
C LYS A 53 20.67 13.92 -39.14
N ASN A 54 19.36 13.70 -38.93
CA ASN A 54 18.33 13.85 -39.92
C ASN A 54 17.21 14.79 -39.44
N LEU A 55 17.11 15.95 -40.08
CA LEU A 55 16.12 16.99 -39.78
C LEU A 55 14.67 16.52 -39.90
N HIS A 56 14.40 15.65 -40.89
CA HIS A 56 13.04 15.11 -41.09
C HIS A 56 12.66 14.17 -39.92
N VAL A 57 13.56 13.26 -39.55
CA VAL A 57 13.37 12.38 -38.37
C VAL A 57 13.18 13.20 -37.10
N ARG A 58 13.96 14.26 -36.95
CA ARG A 58 13.85 15.18 -35.79
C ARG A 58 12.49 15.86 -35.76
N ALA A 59 11.98 16.34 -36.84
CA ALA A 59 10.68 16.99 -36.94
C ALA A 59 9.54 16.00 -36.59
N GLU A 60 9.56 14.78 -37.14
CA GLU A 60 8.57 13.75 -36.83
C GLU A 60 8.65 13.30 -35.34
N LEU A 61 9.87 13.13 -34.80
CA LEU A 61 10.06 12.78 -33.40
C LEU A 61 9.50 13.86 -32.46
N ASN A 62 9.69 15.13 -32.79
CA ASN A 62 9.13 16.23 -32.01
C ASN A 62 7.59 16.24 -32.04
N LYS A 63 6.96 15.92 -33.17
CA LYS A 63 5.50 15.75 -33.25
C LYS A 63 5.01 14.60 -32.38
N ILE A 64 5.72 13.44 -32.38
CA ILE A 64 5.39 12.29 -31.54
C ILE A 64 5.51 12.67 -30.05
N LYS A 65 6.59 13.34 -29.66
CA LYS A 65 6.80 13.82 -28.28
C LYS A 65 5.65 14.75 -27.84
N ALA A 66 5.33 15.74 -28.66
CA ALA A 66 4.25 16.67 -28.39
C ALA A 66 2.88 15.99 -28.25
N LYS A 67 2.60 15.00 -29.13
CA LYS A 67 1.37 14.20 -29.08
C LYS A 67 1.31 13.36 -27.78
N ASN A 68 2.40 12.69 -27.40
CA ASN A 68 2.46 11.89 -26.18
C ASN A 68 2.25 12.77 -24.95
N GLN A 69 2.91 13.91 -24.88
CA GLN A 69 2.75 14.90 -23.80
C GLN A 69 1.29 15.37 -23.69
N SER A 70 0.69 15.79 -24.83
CA SER A 70 -0.70 16.24 -24.85
C SER A 70 -1.67 15.14 -24.44
N SER A 71 -1.46 13.90 -24.89
CA SER A 71 -2.31 12.77 -24.52
C SER A 71 -2.19 12.42 -23.03
N ALA A 72 -0.98 12.45 -22.48
CA ALA A 72 -0.74 12.22 -21.06
C ALA A 72 -1.40 13.31 -20.20
N MET A 73 -1.27 14.57 -20.57
CA MET A 73 -1.90 15.69 -19.84
C MET A 73 -3.43 15.61 -19.88
N LYS A 74 -4.03 15.30 -21.04
CA LYS A 74 -5.49 15.10 -21.15
C LYS A 74 -6.00 14.00 -20.23
N LEU A 75 -5.26 12.88 -20.16
CA LEU A 75 -5.57 11.79 -19.25
C LEU A 75 -5.50 12.24 -17.78
N LEU A 76 -4.45 12.96 -17.40
CA LEU A 76 -4.27 13.48 -16.04
C LEU A 76 -5.37 14.49 -15.68
N GLU A 77 -5.72 15.38 -16.60
CA GLU A 77 -6.81 16.34 -16.43
C GLU A 77 -8.15 15.63 -16.20
N SER A 78 -8.46 14.59 -16.97
CA SER A 78 -9.71 13.83 -16.79
C SER A 78 -9.79 13.16 -15.41
N TYR A 79 -8.68 12.66 -14.87
CA TYR A 79 -8.64 12.10 -13.52
C TYR A 79 -8.67 13.19 -12.43
N LYS A 80 -8.10 14.36 -12.69
CA LYS A 80 -8.24 15.51 -11.79
C LYS A 80 -9.69 15.95 -11.70
N GLU A 81 -10.39 16.04 -12.82
CA GLU A 81 -11.82 16.36 -12.85
C GLU A 81 -12.66 15.32 -12.09
N GLU A 82 -12.35 14.02 -12.25
CA GLU A 82 -12.99 12.96 -11.47
C GLU A 82 -12.78 13.15 -9.96
N MET A 83 -11.55 13.45 -9.51
CA MET A 83 -11.27 13.72 -8.09
C MET A 83 -12.00 14.96 -7.58
N ILE A 84 -12.07 16.02 -8.36
CA ILE A 84 -12.82 17.26 -8.01
C ILE A 84 -14.32 16.93 -7.89
N SER A 85 -14.87 16.15 -8.80
CA SER A 85 -16.27 15.73 -8.75
C SER A 85 -16.60 14.90 -7.50
N LEU A 86 -15.59 14.23 -6.93
CA LEU A 86 -15.66 13.46 -5.68
C LEU A 86 -15.35 14.31 -4.42
N GLY A 87 -15.20 15.63 -4.59
CA GLY A 87 -15.06 16.59 -3.48
C GLY A 87 -13.62 16.91 -3.07
N VAL A 88 -12.62 16.53 -3.87
CA VAL A 88 -11.23 16.93 -3.62
C VAL A 88 -10.99 18.35 -4.15
N ASP A 89 -10.37 19.20 -3.34
CA ASP A 89 -9.95 20.52 -3.79
C ASP A 89 -8.90 20.42 -4.91
N GLY A 90 -9.16 21.08 -6.04
CA GLY A 90 -8.28 21.06 -7.20
C GLY A 90 -6.86 21.60 -6.96
N GLU A 91 -6.68 22.47 -5.94
CA GLU A 91 -5.36 22.98 -5.54
C GLU A 91 -4.49 21.95 -4.83
N ARG A 92 -5.11 20.85 -4.36
CA ARG A 92 -4.42 19.72 -3.73
C ARG A 92 -3.97 18.65 -4.74
N ILE A 93 -4.24 18.85 -6.05
CA ILE A 93 -3.98 17.87 -7.10
C ILE A 93 -3.00 18.47 -8.11
N GLU A 94 -1.81 17.95 -8.12
CA GLU A 94 -0.76 18.28 -9.10
C GLU A 94 -0.73 17.23 -10.22
N LEU A 95 -0.43 17.66 -11.45
CA LEU A 95 -0.32 16.79 -12.62
C LEU A 95 1.12 16.73 -13.09
N LYS A 96 1.67 15.52 -13.19
CA LYS A 96 3.05 15.29 -13.64
C LYS A 96 3.11 14.18 -14.67
N THR A 97 3.99 14.36 -15.65
CA THR A 97 4.26 13.32 -16.63
C THR A 97 5.73 13.32 -17.02
N GLU A 98 6.31 12.13 -17.16
CA GLU A 98 7.67 11.92 -17.63
C GLU A 98 7.74 10.86 -18.73
N VAL A 99 8.79 10.94 -19.56
CA VAL A 99 9.10 9.91 -20.54
C VAL A 99 9.78 8.74 -19.85
N ARG A 100 9.35 7.52 -20.15
CA ARG A 100 9.93 6.29 -19.60
C ARG A 100 11.43 6.19 -19.93
N LYS A 101 12.23 5.89 -18.91
CA LYS A 101 13.70 5.77 -18.99
C LYS A 101 14.17 4.33 -18.82
N LEU A 102 13.85 3.72 -17.69
CA LEU A 102 14.32 2.37 -17.28
C LEU A 102 13.24 1.31 -17.39
N GLY A 103 12.03 1.68 -17.01
CA GLY A 103 10.88 0.78 -16.99
C GLY A 103 9.81 1.30 -16.08
N LEU A 104 8.55 1.05 -16.42
CA LEU A 104 7.40 1.72 -15.80
C LEU A 104 7.40 1.68 -14.27
N ALA A 105 7.68 0.53 -13.67
CA ALA A 105 7.70 0.39 -12.21
C ALA A 105 8.91 1.11 -11.59
N GLN A 106 10.07 1.01 -12.23
CA GLN A 106 11.29 1.64 -11.73
C GLN A 106 11.20 3.17 -11.81
N ASP A 107 10.73 3.70 -12.94
CA ASP A 107 10.58 5.14 -13.13
C ASP A 107 9.59 5.75 -12.13
N ILE A 108 8.50 5.03 -11.79
CA ILE A 108 7.55 5.45 -10.76
C ILE A 108 8.20 5.48 -9.37
N ILE A 109 8.98 4.44 -9.02
CA ILE A 109 9.64 4.35 -7.72
C ILE A 109 10.69 5.45 -7.58
N GLU A 110 11.55 5.62 -8.59
CA GLU A 110 12.59 6.65 -8.58
C GLU A 110 11.97 8.04 -8.47
N TYR A 111 10.95 8.34 -9.29
CA TYR A 111 10.25 9.62 -9.20
C TYR A 111 9.67 9.87 -7.80
N ALA A 112 9.07 8.84 -7.20
CA ALA A 112 8.52 8.95 -5.86
C ALA A 112 9.59 9.17 -4.78
N GLN A 113 10.75 8.53 -4.89
CA GLN A 113 11.87 8.68 -3.95
C GLN A 113 12.57 10.03 -4.10
N GLU A 114 12.85 10.46 -5.31
CA GLU A 114 13.51 11.74 -5.61
C GLU A 114 12.69 12.95 -5.13
N ASN A 115 11.37 12.83 -5.17
CA ASN A 115 10.45 13.89 -4.74
C ASN A 115 9.91 13.69 -3.32
N LEU A 116 10.42 12.72 -2.56
CA LEU A 116 10.11 12.48 -1.14
C LEU A 116 8.61 12.30 -0.84
N TYR A 117 7.89 11.59 -1.69
CA TYR A 117 6.48 11.26 -1.42
C TYR A 117 6.34 10.28 -0.25
N ASP A 118 5.25 10.40 0.49
CA ASP A 118 4.97 9.57 1.67
C ASP A 118 4.48 8.16 1.30
N ALA A 119 3.88 7.99 0.13
CA ALA A 119 3.46 6.69 -0.40
C ALA A 119 3.24 6.72 -1.91
N ILE A 120 3.23 5.52 -2.51
CA ILE A 120 2.75 5.29 -3.88
C ILE A 120 1.40 4.59 -3.81
N LEU A 121 0.34 5.22 -4.34
CA LEU A 121 -1.00 4.66 -4.41
C LEU A 121 -1.27 4.08 -5.79
N ILE A 122 -1.51 2.79 -5.88
CA ILE A 122 -1.74 2.11 -7.15
C ILE A 122 -2.94 1.16 -7.11
N GLY A 123 -3.77 1.22 -8.13
CA GLY A 123 -4.86 0.28 -8.31
C GLY A 123 -4.36 -1.08 -8.79
N ARG A 124 -4.90 -2.14 -8.21
CA ARG A 124 -4.67 -3.52 -8.65
C ARG A 124 -5.97 -4.13 -9.16
N GLN A 125 -5.85 -5.21 -9.90
CA GLN A 125 -6.97 -6.07 -10.27
C GLN A 125 -6.57 -7.52 -10.03
N ARG A 126 -7.40 -8.23 -9.27
CA ARG A 126 -7.28 -9.69 -9.18
C ARG A 126 -7.90 -10.33 -10.42
N ILE A 127 -7.22 -11.32 -10.97
CA ILE A 127 -7.79 -12.21 -11.96
C ILE A 127 -8.29 -13.44 -11.21
N SER A 128 -9.60 -13.60 -11.14
CA SER A 128 -10.23 -14.75 -10.49
C SER A 128 -9.78 -16.05 -11.15
N GLY A 129 -9.30 -17.00 -10.36
CA GLY A 129 -9.16 -18.40 -10.74
C GLY A 129 -7.79 -18.96 -11.03
N ILE A 130 -6.69 -18.19 -11.06
CA ILE A 130 -5.36 -18.74 -11.32
C ILE A 130 -4.29 -18.13 -10.41
N GLN A 131 -3.50 -18.98 -9.77
CA GLN A 131 -2.40 -18.65 -8.85
C GLN A 131 -1.21 -17.87 -9.47
N LYS A 132 -1.30 -17.40 -10.71
CA LYS A 132 -0.24 -16.61 -11.36
C LYS A 132 -0.50 -15.11 -11.24
N MET A 133 -0.60 -14.62 -10.01
CA MET A 133 -1.12 -13.27 -9.74
C MET A 133 -0.13 -12.12 -9.90
N PHE A 134 1.17 -12.35 -10.00
CA PHE A 134 2.15 -11.28 -9.85
C PHE A 134 3.17 -11.12 -10.99
N SER A 135 3.16 -11.93 -12.01
CA SER A 135 4.30 -11.98 -12.95
C SER A 135 4.34 -10.90 -14.04
N SER A 136 3.33 -10.03 -14.17
CA SER A 136 3.32 -9.01 -15.23
C SER A 136 2.61 -7.69 -14.90
N CYS A 137 2.25 -7.46 -13.64
CA CYS A 137 1.53 -6.26 -13.23
C CYS A 137 2.49 -5.21 -12.64
N VAL A 138 2.35 -3.96 -13.09
CA VAL A 138 3.14 -2.82 -12.57
C VAL A 138 3.02 -2.70 -11.05
N ALA A 139 1.83 -2.93 -10.48
CA ALA A 139 1.62 -2.90 -9.04
C ALA A 139 2.48 -3.92 -8.28
N SER A 140 2.64 -5.13 -8.82
CA SER A 140 3.50 -6.16 -8.22
C SER A 140 4.96 -5.79 -8.31
N ALA A 141 5.40 -5.27 -9.46
CA ALA A 141 6.77 -4.84 -9.64
C ALA A 141 7.12 -3.66 -8.73
N ILE A 142 6.20 -2.71 -8.54
CA ILE A 142 6.37 -1.61 -7.57
C ILE A 142 6.44 -2.17 -6.15
N LEU A 143 5.51 -3.05 -5.77
CA LEU A 143 5.50 -3.66 -4.45
C LEU A 143 6.78 -4.44 -4.14
N GLU A 144 7.30 -5.20 -5.10
CA GLU A 144 8.52 -6.00 -4.91
C GLU A 144 9.79 -5.15 -4.83
N ARG A 145 9.87 -4.08 -5.62
CA ARG A 145 11.06 -3.25 -5.77
C ARG A 145 11.11 -2.05 -4.83
N SER A 146 9.96 -1.53 -4.39
CA SER A 146 9.91 -0.44 -3.42
C SER A 146 10.34 -0.97 -2.06
N GLN A 147 11.55 -0.59 -1.62
CA GLN A 147 12.11 -1.02 -0.33
C GLN A 147 12.05 0.07 0.75
N VAL A 148 11.76 1.28 0.37
CA VAL A 148 11.76 2.45 1.26
C VAL A 148 10.38 3.06 1.39
N LEU A 149 9.69 3.23 0.26
CA LEU A 149 8.40 3.90 0.23
C LEU A 149 7.24 2.92 0.49
N PRO A 150 6.29 3.29 1.35
CA PRO A 150 5.02 2.58 1.49
C PRO A 150 4.27 2.50 0.15
N VAL A 151 3.65 1.34 -0.08
CA VAL A 151 2.84 1.09 -1.29
C VAL A 151 1.41 0.80 -0.87
N TRP A 152 0.48 1.60 -1.34
CA TRP A 152 -0.94 1.43 -1.12
C TRP A 152 -1.57 0.76 -2.34
N LEU A 153 -2.02 -0.47 -2.16
CA LEU A 153 -2.69 -1.26 -3.19
C LEU A 153 -4.20 -1.13 -3.01
N VAL A 154 -4.92 -0.79 -4.07
CA VAL A 154 -6.39 -0.64 -4.00
C VAL A 154 -7.08 -1.57 -4.97
N ASP A 155 -8.08 -2.28 -4.47
CA ASP A 155 -9.05 -3.06 -5.26
C ASP A 155 -10.46 -2.79 -4.74
N GLY A 156 -11.46 -2.87 -5.61
CA GLY A 156 -12.83 -2.52 -5.23
C GLY A 156 -13.05 -1.02 -4.98
N ASN A 157 -13.99 -0.70 -4.11
CA ASN A 157 -14.38 0.67 -3.77
C ASN A 157 -14.49 0.82 -2.24
N PRO A 158 -13.36 0.91 -1.53
CA PRO A 158 -13.36 1.09 -0.07
C PRO A 158 -14.04 2.40 0.32
N SER A 159 -14.85 2.36 1.38
CA SER A 159 -15.67 3.48 1.85
C SER A 159 -15.56 3.74 3.36
N SER A 160 -15.02 2.80 4.14
CA SER A 160 -14.83 2.94 5.58
C SER A 160 -13.63 3.81 5.90
N LYS A 161 -13.75 4.63 6.95
CA LYS A 161 -12.65 5.41 7.52
C LYS A 161 -11.90 4.65 8.61
N ASN A 162 -12.35 3.44 8.96
CA ASN A 162 -11.71 2.62 9.98
C ASN A 162 -10.49 1.90 9.42
N ILE A 163 -9.40 1.93 10.18
CA ILE A 163 -8.12 1.35 9.77
C ILE A 163 -7.79 0.17 10.68
N LEU A 164 -7.46 -0.96 10.07
CA LEU A 164 -6.93 -2.14 10.74
C LEU A 164 -5.42 -2.21 10.50
N ILE A 165 -4.64 -2.30 11.56
CA ILE A 165 -3.19 -2.51 11.48
C ILE A 165 -2.88 -3.89 12.04
N ALA A 166 -2.38 -4.79 11.19
CA ALA A 166 -1.94 -6.10 11.66
C ALA A 166 -0.54 -5.98 12.28
N VAL A 167 -0.40 -6.44 13.52
CA VAL A 167 0.82 -6.31 14.32
C VAL A 167 1.28 -7.66 14.84
N ASP A 168 2.60 -7.88 14.80
CA ASP A 168 3.26 -9.10 15.26
C ASP A 168 4.42 -8.82 16.24
N GLY A 169 4.54 -7.58 16.70
CA GLY A 169 5.62 -7.16 17.60
C GLY A 169 6.92 -6.78 16.88
N SER A 170 7.01 -6.92 15.57
CA SER A 170 8.21 -6.58 14.79
C SER A 170 8.42 -5.07 14.61
N GLU A 171 9.64 -4.68 14.25
CA GLU A 171 9.92 -3.31 13.84
C GLU A 171 9.11 -2.89 12.60
N SER A 172 8.87 -3.82 11.67
CA SER A 172 8.06 -3.57 10.48
C SER A 172 6.61 -3.28 10.85
N ALA A 173 6.05 -3.98 11.84
CA ALA A 173 4.75 -3.65 12.41
C ALA A 173 4.74 -2.27 13.07
N MET A 174 5.83 -1.90 13.76
CA MET A 174 5.94 -0.55 14.36
C MET A 174 6.03 0.54 13.29
N ARG A 175 6.73 0.30 12.16
CA ARG A 175 6.73 1.23 11.02
C ARG A 175 5.33 1.34 10.38
N ALA A 176 4.58 0.24 10.33
CA ALA A 176 3.18 0.27 9.87
C ALA A 176 2.30 1.13 10.78
N VAL A 177 2.47 1.02 12.11
CA VAL A 177 1.80 1.89 13.10
C VAL A 177 2.20 3.35 12.90
N ASP A 178 3.49 3.61 12.71
CA ASP A 178 4.03 4.95 12.49
C ASP A 178 3.45 5.60 11.24
N HIS A 179 3.52 4.91 10.10
CA HIS A 179 2.98 5.41 8.85
C HIS A 179 1.47 5.67 8.93
N ALA A 180 0.70 4.72 9.45
CA ALA A 180 -0.74 4.89 9.59
C ALA A 180 -1.08 6.06 10.53
N GLY A 181 -0.42 6.15 11.69
CA GLY A 181 -0.59 7.25 12.64
C GLY A 181 -0.25 8.61 12.03
N PHE A 182 0.86 8.70 11.27
CA PHE A 182 1.23 9.91 10.54
C PHE A 182 0.13 10.30 9.55
N MET A 183 -0.34 9.35 8.74
CA MET A 183 -1.36 9.63 7.73
C MET A 183 -2.67 10.13 8.33
N VAL A 184 -3.15 9.53 9.40
CA VAL A 184 -4.44 9.93 10.01
C VAL A 184 -4.30 10.92 11.16
N SER A 185 -3.11 11.47 11.36
CA SER A 185 -2.82 12.40 12.44
C SER A 185 -3.85 13.55 12.52
N LYS A 186 -4.25 13.89 13.75
CA LYS A 186 -5.17 15.00 14.04
C LYS A 186 -6.58 14.88 13.41
N ASN A 187 -7.01 13.70 13.03
CA ASN A 187 -8.39 13.48 12.61
C ASN A 187 -9.15 12.70 13.69
N PRO A 188 -10.13 13.32 14.39
CA PRO A 188 -10.87 12.69 15.48
C PRO A 188 -11.86 11.60 15.01
N ASP A 189 -12.24 11.60 13.73
CA ASP A 189 -13.24 10.67 13.19
C ASP A 189 -12.67 9.30 12.83
N VAL A 190 -11.35 9.18 12.72
CA VAL A 190 -10.70 7.93 12.36
C VAL A 190 -10.52 7.04 13.58
N LYS A 191 -10.85 5.77 13.42
CA LYS A 191 -10.57 4.73 14.42
C LYS A 191 -9.52 3.77 13.89
N VAL A 192 -8.55 3.48 14.73
CA VAL A 192 -7.45 2.55 14.44
C VAL A 192 -7.59 1.32 15.33
N THR A 193 -7.62 0.15 14.73
CA THR A 193 -7.59 -1.12 15.46
C THR A 193 -6.25 -1.80 15.21
N LEU A 194 -5.49 -2.06 16.27
CA LEU A 194 -4.29 -2.89 16.24
C LEU A 194 -4.74 -4.34 16.43
N LEU A 195 -4.53 -5.17 15.42
CA LEU A 195 -4.89 -6.59 15.45
C LEU A 195 -3.64 -7.44 15.61
N HIS A 196 -3.58 -8.19 16.71
CA HIS A 196 -2.61 -9.26 16.90
C HIS A 196 -3.27 -10.61 16.67
N VAL A 197 -2.65 -11.44 15.83
CA VAL A 197 -3.07 -12.82 15.60
C VAL A 197 -2.11 -13.75 16.33
N THR A 198 -2.58 -14.43 17.38
CA THR A 198 -1.75 -15.34 18.17
C THR A 198 -1.43 -16.62 17.40
N ASN A 199 -0.19 -17.08 17.54
CA ASN A 199 0.17 -18.41 17.07
C ASN A 199 -0.34 -19.46 18.05
N SER A 200 -1.02 -20.49 17.55
CA SER A 200 -1.24 -21.70 18.35
C SER A 200 -0.02 -22.61 18.31
N ALA A 201 0.15 -23.43 19.33
CA ALA A 201 1.24 -24.43 19.38
C ALA A 201 1.23 -25.37 18.16
N GLN A 202 0.04 -25.65 17.61
CA GLN A 202 -0.12 -26.46 16.41
C GLN A 202 0.49 -25.84 15.14
N ASN A 203 0.68 -24.50 15.10
CA ASN A 203 1.29 -23.83 13.95
C ASN A 203 2.80 -24.08 13.81
N TYR A 204 3.43 -24.60 14.86
CA TYR A 204 4.85 -24.98 14.83
C TYR A 204 5.10 -26.42 14.37
N CYS A 205 4.03 -27.22 14.19
CA CYS A 205 4.10 -28.58 13.70
C CYS A 205 3.85 -28.62 12.19
N THR A 206 4.79 -29.14 11.41
CA THR A 206 4.65 -29.30 9.95
C THR A 206 3.96 -30.60 9.54
N ILE A 207 3.79 -31.52 10.47
CA ILE A 207 3.18 -32.84 10.27
C ILE A 207 1.89 -32.86 11.09
N ASP A 208 0.82 -33.42 10.53
CA ASP A 208 -0.37 -33.78 11.30
C ASP A 208 0.02 -34.88 12.28
N LEU A 209 0.44 -34.48 13.47
CA LEU A 209 0.66 -35.39 14.58
C LEU A 209 -0.72 -35.72 15.13
N GLU A 210 -1.01 -37.01 15.23
CA GLU A 210 -2.20 -37.53 15.94
C GLU A 210 -2.18 -37.11 17.42
N ASP A 211 -1.02 -36.70 17.92
CA ASP A 211 -0.81 -36.26 19.29
C ASP A 211 -0.90 -34.74 19.44
N SER A 212 -1.72 -34.27 20.38
CA SER A 212 -1.77 -32.88 20.79
C SER A 212 -0.42 -32.44 21.37
N PRO A 213 0.06 -31.18 21.11
CA PRO A 213 1.28 -30.69 21.73
C PRO A 213 1.21 -30.81 23.27
N GLU A 214 2.35 -31.07 23.88
CA GLU A 214 2.42 -31.14 25.35
C GLU A 214 1.92 -29.85 26.00
N PRO A 215 1.17 -29.93 27.12
CA PRO A 215 0.60 -28.76 27.79
C PRO A 215 1.64 -27.71 28.21
N GLU A 216 2.86 -28.13 28.52
CA GLU A 216 3.95 -27.21 28.85
C GLU A 216 4.42 -26.40 27.65
N PHE A 217 4.51 -27.03 26.46
CA PHE A 217 4.84 -26.35 25.22
C PHE A 217 3.77 -25.33 24.84
N VAL A 218 2.49 -25.68 24.97
CA VAL A 218 1.36 -24.75 24.73
C VAL A 218 1.49 -23.51 25.60
N LYS A 219 1.76 -23.68 26.89
CA LYS A 219 1.95 -22.57 27.85
C LYS A 219 3.14 -21.67 27.46
N ILE A 220 4.24 -22.24 27.02
CA ILE A 220 5.42 -21.47 26.58
C ILE A 220 5.06 -20.61 25.36
N VAL A 221 4.33 -21.15 24.39
CA VAL A 221 3.88 -20.42 23.20
C VAL A 221 2.93 -19.27 23.57
N GLU A 222 1.97 -19.54 24.45
CA GLU A 222 1.04 -18.51 24.94
C GLU A 222 1.76 -17.38 25.72
N GLN A 223 2.71 -17.74 26.57
CA GLN A 223 3.53 -16.77 27.29
C GLN A 223 4.38 -15.92 26.34
N GLY A 224 4.97 -16.53 25.32
CA GLY A 224 5.73 -15.84 24.27
C GLY A 224 4.87 -14.86 23.49
N ASN A 225 3.68 -15.26 23.05
CA ASN A 225 2.73 -14.39 22.39
C ASN A 225 2.35 -13.19 23.26
N LYS A 226 2.03 -13.46 24.53
CA LYS A 226 1.66 -12.42 25.49
C LYS A 226 2.81 -11.44 25.76
N ALA A 227 4.01 -11.95 26.01
CA ALA A 227 5.17 -11.11 26.30
C ALA A 227 5.53 -10.18 25.12
N CYS A 228 5.42 -10.69 23.90
CA CYS A 228 5.65 -9.90 22.69
C CYS A 228 4.70 -8.70 22.59
N ILE A 229 3.42 -8.92 22.86
CA ILE A 229 2.40 -7.87 22.77
C ILE A 229 2.44 -6.92 23.95
N ASP A 230 2.69 -7.41 25.16
CA ASP A 230 2.81 -6.59 26.37
C ASP A 230 3.95 -5.56 26.24
N GLN A 231 4.99 -5.86 25.47
CA GLN A 231 6.07 -4.91 25.15
C GLN A 231 5.73 -3.99 24.00
N PHE A 232 5.12 -4.51 22.94
CA PHE A 232 4.83 -3.76 21.71
C PHE A 232 3.69 -2.73 21.89
N TYR A 233 2.61 -3.14 22.52
CA TYR A 233 1.39 -2.34 22.60
C TYR A 233 1.59 -0.96 23.27
N PRO A 234 2.26 -0.83 24.43
CA PRO A 234 2.50 0.48 25.03
C PRO A 234 3.32 1.41 24.15
N LEU A 235 4.26 0.87 23.38
CA LEU A 235 5.07 1.65 22.43
C LEU A 235 4.23 2.13 21.24
N ALA A 236 3.39 1.26 20.69
CA ALA A 236 2.47 1.60 19.60
C ALA A 236 1.47 2.69 20.03
N ILE A 237 0.85 2.57 21.21
CA ILE A 237 -0.04 3.58 21.75
C ILE A 237 0.67 4.91 21.97
N LYS A 238 1.86 4.89 22.58
CA LYS A 238 2.67 6.09 22.79
C LYS A 238 2.94 6.80 21.45
N LYS A 239 3.27 6.04 20.41
CA LYS A 239 3.56 6.58 19.09
C LYS A 239 2.33 7.21 18.43
N LEU A 240 1.20 6.54 18.48
CA LEU A 240 -0.08 7.06 17.95
C LEU A 240 -0.53 8.33 18.71
N ARG A 241 -0.37 8.37 20.04
CA ARG A 241 -0.66 9.57 20.84
C ARG A 241 0.26 10.75 20.48
N GLN A 242 1.53 10.51 20.23
CA GLN A 242 2.47 11.56 19.76
C GLN A 242 2.05 12.16 18.43
N MET A 243 1.32 11.42 17.59
CA MET A 243 0.75 11.89 16.33
C MET A 243 -0.62 12.52 16.47
N GLY A 244 -1.15 12.64 17.70
CA GLY A 244 -2.40 13.31 18.01
C GLY A 244 -3.64 12.44 17.91
N LEU A 245 -3.50 11.10 17.97
CA LEU A 245 -4.63 10.20 18.16
C LEU A 245 -4.96 10.10 19.66
N GLU A 246 -6.22 10.20 20.00
CA GLU A 246 -6.73 10.01 21.35
C GLU A 246 -6.91 8.51 21.68
N GLU A 247 -6.98 8.19 22.98
CA GLU A 247 -7.10 6.81 23.44
C GLU A 247 -8.39 6.12 22.96
N ASN A 248 -9.48 6.87 22.88
CA ASN A 248 -10.78 6.40 22.42
C ASN A 248 -10.81 6.07 20.90
N GLN A 249 -9.81 6.52 20.14
CA GLN A 249 -9.64 6.23 18.71
C GLN A 249 -8.87 4.94 18.46
N VAL A 250 -8.13 4.44 19.44
CA VAL A 250 -7.25 3.27 19.29
C VAL A 250 -7.80 2.09 20.07
N ARG A 251 -7.98 0.97 19.38
CA ARG A 251 -8.38 -0.31 19.99
C ARG A 251 -7.29 -1.33 19.75
N PHE A 252 -7.15 -2.25 20.68
CA PHE A 252 -6.31 -3.42 20.52
C PHE A 252 -7.17 -4.66 20.58
N GLU A 253 -7.00 -5.56 19.61
CA GLU A 253 -7.72 -6.81 19.52
C GLU A 253 -6.74 -7.97 19.29
N THR A 254 -7.00 -9.08 19.96
CA THR A 254 -6.27 -10.31 19.79
C THR A 254 -7.23 -11.40 19.31
N VAL A 255 -6.82 -12.13 18.29
CA VAL A 255 -7.57 -13.29 17.79
C VAL A 255 -6.67 -14.50 17.67
N GLU A 256 -7.23 -15.66 17.90
CA GLU A 256 -6.50 -16.91 17.72
C GLU A 256 -6.31 -17.18 16.22
N GLY A 257 -5.06 -17.47 15.85
CA GLY A 257 -4.67 -17.72 14.47
C GLY A 257 -4.86 -19.16 14.03
N SER A 258 -5.27 -19.31 12.79
CA SER A 258 -5.15 -20.59 12.08
C SER A 258 -3.72 -20.81 11.60
N ARG A 259 -3.39 -21.98 11.04
CA ARG A 259 -2.10 -22.26 10.38
C ARG A 259 -1.71 -21.21 9.30
N ARG A 260 -2.67 -20.40 8.83
CA ARG A 260 -2.46 -19.33 7.85
C ARG A 260 -2.81 -17.98 8.48
N LEU A 261 -1.91 -17.44 9.29
CA LEU A 261 -2.11 -16.19 10.03
C LEU A 261 -2.60 -15.04 9.16
N GLY A 262 -2.03 -14.87 7.97
CA GLY A 262 -2.45 -13.83 7.05
C GLY A 262 -3.90 -13.99 6.56
N LYS A 263 -4.38 -15.23 6.43
CA LYS A 263 -5.78 -15.51 6.09
C LYS A 263 -6.71 -15.09 7.25
N THR A 264 -6.33 -15.38 8.49
CA THR A 264 -7.07 -14.95 9.69
C THR A 264 -7.21 -13.42 9.75
N VAL A 265 -6.13 -12.68 9.43
CA VAL A 265 -6.18 -11.21 9.36
C VAL A 265 -7.19 -10.73 8.32
N VAL A 266 -7.18 -11.31 7.12
CA VAL A 266 -8.10 -10.92 6.03
C VAL A 266 -9.54 -11.23 6.40
N GLU A 267 -9.82 -12.44 6.89
CA GLU A 267 -11.17 -12.85 7.32
C GLU A 267 -11.70 -11.96 8.45
N TYR A 268 -10.82 -11.55 9.37
CA TYR A 268 -11.17 -10.61 10.43
C TYR A 268 -11.53 -9.23 9.85
N ALA A 269 -10.70 -8.70 8.94
CA ALA A 269 -10.96 -7.41 8.29
C ALA A 269 -12.31 -7.41 7.55
N GLU A 270 -12.57 -8.43 6.75
CA GLU A 270 -13.82 -8.58 6.00
C GLU A 270 -15.05 -8.71 6.95
N LYS A 271 -14.95 -9.57 7.97
CA LYS A 271 -16.04 -9.79 8.93
C LYS A 271 -16.40 -8.54 9.73
N LYS A 272 -15.43 -7.69 10.02
CA LYS A 272 -15.59 -6.46 10.83
C LYS A 272 -15.79 -5.20 9.99
N GLY A 273 -15.74 -5.30 8.66
CA GLY A 273 -15.98 -4.18 7.74
C GLY A 273 -14.83 -3.17 7.70
N PHE A 274 -13.58 -3.65 7.81
CA PHE A 274 -12.42 -2.81 7.60
C PHE A 274 -12.05 -2.78 6.10
N ASP A 275 -12.16 -1.61 5.51
CA ASP A 275 -11.81 -1.39 4.10
C ASP A 275 -10.33 -0.99 3.91
N THR A 276 -9.64 -0.55 4.97
CA THR A 276 -8.22 -0.23 4.93
C THR A 276 -7.45 -1.10 5.92
N LEU A 277 -6.56 -1.93 5.39
CA LEU A 277 -5.66 -2.80 6.14
C LEU A 277 -4.21 -2.30 5.97
N VAL A 278 -3.50 -2.14 7.07
CA VAL A 278 -2.09 -1.73 7.09
C VAL A 278 -1.24 -2.87 7.63
N ILE A 279 -0.15 -3.16 6.94
CA ILE A 279 0.77 -4.22 7.32
C ILE A 279 2.22 -3.77 7.17
N GLY A 280 3.08 -4.31 8.01
CA GLY A 280 4.51 -4.32 7.76
C GLY A 280 4.87 -5.30 6.64
N ARG A 281 5.90 -4.99 5.87
CA ARG A 281 6.35 -5.84 4.75
C ARG A 281 6.98 -7.13 5.22
N THR A 282 7.77 -7.07 6.31
CA THR A 282 8.51 -8.19 6.89
C THR A 282 7.98 -8.49 8.29
N GLY A 283 8.16 -9.71 8.78
CA GLY A 283 7.88 -10.08 10.17
C GLY A 283 9.17 -10.19 10.99
N ILE A 284 9.07 -10.76 12.19
CA ILE A 284 10.14 -10.87 13.20
C ILE A 284 11.44 -11.50 12.62
N ASP A 285 11.35 -12.41 11.66
CA ASP A 285 12.48 -13.25 11.28
C ASP A 285 13.24 -12.85 10.01
N LYS A 286 12.96 -11.71 9.33
CA LYS A 286 13.56 -11.49 7.98
C LYS A 286 13.84 -10.06 7.60
N ALA A 287 15.10 -9.84 7.21
CA ALA A 287 15.62 -8.51 6.85
C ALA A 287 15.27 -8.00 5.44
N PHE A 288 15.08 -8.85 4.41
CA PHE A 288 15.01 -8.35 3.02
C PHE A 288 13.87 -8.92 2.17
N LEU A 289 13.21 -9.99 2.58
CA LEU A 289 12.13 -10.61 1.81
C LEU A 289 10.78 -10.37 2.48
N MET A 290 9.75 -10.22 1.67
CA MET A 290 8.38 -10.13 2.15
C MET A 290 8.01 -11.37 2.98
N GLY A 291 7.51 -11.16 4.20
CA GLY A 291 7.11 -12.22 5.12
C GLY A 291 5.99 -13.10 4.54
N SER A 292 5.92 -14.34 5.00
CA SER A 292 4.89 -15.29 4.58
C SER A 292 3.47 -14.78 4.92
N CYS A 293 3.29 -14.19 6.10
CA CYS A 293 2.02 -13.61 6.54
C CYS A 293 1.62 -12.43 5.65
N SER A 294 2.53 -11.46 5.43
CA SER A 294 2.28 -10.30 4.55
C SER A 294 1.93 -10.74 3.13
N ARG A 295 2.60 -11.77 2.61
CA ARG A 295 2.29 -12.35 1.29
C ARG A 295 0.89 -13.00 1.26
N GLN A 296 0.49 -13.70 2.32
CA GLN A 296 -0.85 -14.27 2.44
C GLN A 296 -1.91 -13.17 2.46
N ILE A 297 -1.67 -12.07 3.18
CA ILE A 297 -2.57 -10.91 3.25
C ILE A 297 -2.69 -10.25 1.88
N ILE A 298 -1.57 -9.95 1.22
CA ILE A 298 -1.55 -9.33 -0.11
C ILE A 298 -2.34 -10.16 -1.12
N ASN A 299 -2.22 -11.49 -1.03
CA ASN A 299 -2.95 -12.41 -1.89
C ASN A 299 -4.41 -12.62 -1.44
N GLY A 300 -4.71 -12.42 -0.17
CA GLY A 300 -6.03 -12.65 0.42
C GLY A 300 -7.01 -11.49 0.24
N VAL A 301 -6.56 -10.24 0.45
CA VAL A 301 -7.44 -9.06 0.36
C VAL A 301 -8.07 -8.98 -1.02
N SER A 302 -9.40 -9.11 -1.09
CA SER A 302 -10.17 -9.13 -2.35
C SER A 302 -10.74 -7.76 -2.71
N GLU A 303 -11.12 -6.98 -1.72
CA GLU A 303 -11.63 -5.62 -1.85
C GLU A 303 -11.02 -4.76 -0.76
N GLY A 304 -10.92 -3.45 -1.02
CA GLY A 304 -10.37 -2.51 -0.06
C GLY A 304 -8.99 -1.98 -0.40
N ALA A 305 -8.39 -1.27 0.53
CA ALA A 305 -7.05 -0.72 0.44
C ALA A 305 -6.09 -1.49 1.36
N LEU A 306 -4.95 -1.85 0.82
CA LEU A 306 -3.87 -2.48 1.56
C LEU A 306 -2.63 -1.59 1.53
N TRP A 307 -2.25 -1.06 2.69
CA TRP A 307 -1.04 -0.27 2.85
C TRP A 307 0.10 -1.19 3.29
N VAL A 308 1.07 -1.38 2.44
CA VAL A 308 2.27 -2.17 2.72
C VAL A 308 3.40 -1.21 3.06
N VAL A 309 3.88 -1.27 4.31
CA VAL A 309 4.89 -0.38 4.86
C VAL A 309 6.22 -1.15 4.99
N ASN A 310 7.30 -0.54 4.52
CA ASN A 310 8.63 -1.14 4.46
C ASN A 310 9.43 -0.97 5.74
#